data_fbab535c66dd74b9865521364d6dd67a
#
_entry.id   fbab535c66dd74b9865521364d6dd67a
#
_cell.length_a   1.000
_cell.length_b   1.000
_cell.length_c   1.000
_cell.angle_alpha   90.00
_cell.angle_beta   90.00
_cell.angle_gamma   90.00
#
_symmetry.space_group_name_H-M   'P 1'
#
loop_
_entity.id
_entity.type
_entity.pdbx_description
1 polymer ?
#
loop_
_entity_poly.entity_id
_entity_poly.type
_entity_poly.pdbx_seq_one_letter_code
_entity_poly.pdbx_strand_id
1 'polypeptide(L)'
;SSYSITYCVWSSDVCCSDLADIIKRCGDIPVYTGSRELLGSLTGYTLTRGVLCAMRRPVPAAIEDICRDARRIVVIDGVTDTTNIGAIFRSAAALDIDAVLLTRTSCDPLNRRAVRVSMGSVFLVPWAWLDTPIQSLNGIGFRTAAMALTDKSIPIDNPILATEPKLAIVMGTEGDGLAHETIAQADYVVRIPMAHNVDSLNVAAAAAVAFWQLRPAGLHATDGTR
;
A
#
# COMPACT_ATOMS: atom_id res chain seq x y z
N SER A 1 0.85 -13.30 -6.92
CA SER A 1 0.13 -14.17 -5.95
C SER A 1 -1.37 -14.07 -6.20
N SER A 2 -2.03 -15.21 -6.44
CA SER A 2 -3.47 -15.25 -6.68
C SER A 2 -4.23 -15.41 -5.35
N TYR A 3 -5.12 -14.47 -5.06
CA TYR A 3 -6.09 -14.61 -3.97
C TYR A 3 -7.21 -15.55 -4.43
N SER A 4 -7.44 -16.65 -3.69
CA SER A 4 -8.54 -17.55 -3.98
C SER A 4 -9.72 -17.30 -3.04
N ILE A 5 -10.93 -17.15 -3.60
CA ILE A 5 -12.15 -16.97 -2.83
C ILE A 5 -12.53 -18.32 -2.22
N THR A 6 -12.85 -18.33 -0.91
CA THR A 6 -13.25 -19.54 -0.19
C THR A 6 -14.76 -19.66 -0.09
N TYR A 7 -15.47 -18.57 0.16
CA TYR A 7 -16.93 -18.46 0.11
C TYR A 7 -17.37 -17.02 -0.04
N CYS A 8 -18.58 -16.81 -0.55
CA CYS A 8 -19.22 -15.52 -0.65
C CYS A 8 -20.56 -15.50 0.07
N VAL A 9 -20.88 -14.36 0.68
CA VAL A 9 -22.18 -14.11 1.29
C VAL A 9 -22.72 -12.80 0.73
N TRP A 10 -23.97 -12.76 0.31
CA TRP A 10 -24.56 -11.52 -0.16
C TRP A 10 -26.02 -11.30 0.26
N SER A 11 -26.45 -10.03 0.23
CA SER A 11 -27.83 -9.68 0.45
C SER A 11 -28.66 -9.93 -0.80
N SER A 12 -29.85 -10.51 -0.63
CA SER A 12 -30.85 -10.70 -1.69
C SER A 12 -31.30 -9.40 -2.38
N ASP A 13 -31.04 -8.25 -1.76
CA ASP A 13 -31.44 -6.93 -2.26
C ASP A 13 -30.45 -6.32 -3.26
N VAL A 14 -29.35 -7.01 -3.58
CA VAL A 14 -28.35 -6.54 -4.56
C VAL A 14 -28.76 -6.95 -5.96
N CYS A 15 -28.65 -6.03 -6.91
CA CYS A 15 -28.97 -6.29 -8.31
C CYS A 15 -28.15 -7.45 -8.87
N CYS A 16 -28.84 -8.48 -9.38
CA CYS A 16 -28.26 -9.78 -9.70
C CYS A 16 -27.31 -9.78 -10.92
N SER A 17 -27.34 -8.77 -11.79
CA SER A 17 -26.57 -8.78 -13.04
C SER A 17 -25.08 -8.76 -12.81
N ASP A 18 -24.59 -7.88 -11.94
CA ASP A 18 -23.15 -7.70 -11.70
C ASP A 18 -22.53 -8.86 -10.90
N LEU A 19 -23.36 -9.57 -10.14
CA LEU A 19 -22.94 -10.69 -9.31
C LEU A 19 -22.95 -12.03 -10.04
N ALA A 20 -23.82 -12.19 -11.04
CA ALA A 20 -23.92 -13.43 -11.82
C ALA A 20 -22.58 -13.76 -12.50
N ASP A 21 -21.85 -12.76 -13.00
CA ASP A 21 -20.55 -12.95 -13.61
C ASP A 21 -19.47 -13.30 -12.59
N ILE A 22 -19.52 -12.70 -11.40
CA ILE A 22 -18.60 -13.04 -10.30
C ILE A 22 -18.83 -14.48 -9.86
N ILE A 23 -20.09 -14.92 -9.70
CA ILE A 23 -20.44 -16.28 -9.33
C ILE A 23 -19.96 -17.28 -10.36
N LYS A 24 -20.23 -17.04 -11.65
CA LYS A 24 -19.73 -17.91 -12.73
C LYS A 24 -18.22 -18.08 -12.70
N ARG A 25 -17.48 -17.03 -12.31
CA ARG A 25 -16.02 -17.06 -12.17
C ARG A 25 -15.55 -17.79 -10.90
N CYS A 26 -16.41 -17.90 -9.90
CA CYS A 26 -16.11 -18.57 -8.64
C CYS A 26 -16.21 -20.10 -8.70
N GLY A 27 -16.85 -20.67 -9.75
CA GLY A 27 -17.01 -22.12 -9.90
C GLY A 27 -17.81 -22.73 -8.74
N ASP A 28 -17.28 -23.78 -8.12
CA ASP A 28 -17.94 -24.56 -7.04
C ASP A 28 -17.81 -23.93 -5.65
N ILE A 29 -17.47 -22.66 -5.54
CA ILE A 29 -17.34 -21.99 -4.24
C ILE A 29 -18.71 -21.81 -3.61
N PRO A 30 -18.88 -22.12 -2.30
CA PRO A 30 -20.14 -21.91 -1.61
C PRO A 30 -20.56 -20.44 -1.65
N VAL A 31 -21.78 -20.19 -2.11
CA VAL A 31 -22.41 -18.88 -2.15
C VAL A 31 -23.67 -18.92 -1.31
N TYR A 32 -23.69 -18.09 -0.27
CA TYR A 32 -24.82 -17.99 0.64
C TYR A 32 -25.57 -16.69 0.38
N THR A 33 -26.90 -16.76 0.31
CA THR A 33 -27.76 -15.59 0.16
C THR A 33 -28.67 -15.44 1.36
N GLY A 34 -28.96 -14.22 1.76
CA GLY A 34 -29.84 -13.94 2.88
C GLY A 34 -30.33 -12.49 2.85
N SER A 35 -31.35 -12.18 3.66
CA SER A 35 -31.78 -10.79 3.82
C SER A 35 -30.68 -9.94 4.45
N ARG A 36 -30.70 -8.64 4.22
CA ARG A 36 -29.74 -7.70 4.81
C ARG A 36 -29.73 -7.75 6.34
N GLU A 37 -30.89 -7.96 6.93
CA GLU A 37 -31.04 -8.08 8.39
C GLU A 37 -30.34 -9.33 8.92
N LEU A 38 -30.59 -10.49 8.27
CA LEU A 38 -29.94 -11.74 8.64
C LEU A 38 -28.41 -11.63 8.52
N LEU A 39 -27.94 -11.09 7.41
CA LEU A 39 -26.50 -10.91 7.22
C LEU A 39 -25.91 -9.91 8.20
N GLY A 40 -26.64 -8.85 8.55
CA GLY A 40 -26.25 -7.89 9.58
C GLY A 40 -26.12 -8.55 10.96
N SER A 41 -27.03 -9.44 11.32
CA SER A 41 -26.97 -10.18 12.60
C SER A 41 -25.78 -11.13 12.67
N LEU A 42 -25.41 -11.76 11.55
CA LEU A 42 -24.26 -12.67 11.47
C LEU A 42 -22.91 -11.93 11.50
N THR A 43 -22.85 -10.77 10.88
CA THR A 43 -21.60 -10.01 10.75
C THR A 43 -21.36 -8.97 11.85
N GLY A 44 -22.40 -8.67 12.63
CA GLY A 44 -22.38 -7.62 13.65
C GLY A 44 -22.40 -6.20 13.09
N TYR A 45 -22.68 -6.00 11.80
CA TYR A 45 -22.81 -4.68 11.15
C TYR A 45 -23.63 -4.78 9.87
N THR A 46 -24.24 -3.68 9.46
CA THR A 46 -25.05 -3.61 8.24
C THR A 46 -24.17 -3.64 6.99
N LEU A 47 -24.44 -4.59 6.08
CA LEU A 47 -23.77 -4.68 4.79
C LEU A 47 -24.24 -3.56 3.85
N THR A 48 -23.46 -2.52 3.69
CA THR A 48 -23.83 -1.36 2.85
C THR A 48 -23.73 -1.64 1.35
N ARG A 49 -22.87 -2.60 0.95
CA ARG A 49 -22.66 -3.00 -0.46
C ARG A 49 -23.13 -4.42 -0.77
N GLY A 50 -23.75 -5.08 0.18
CA GLY A 50 -24.46 -6.33 0.01
C GLY A 50 -23.64 -7.60 -0.24
N VAL A 51 -22.32 -7.53 -0.37
CA VAL A 51 -21.44 -8.69 -0.64
C VAL A 51 -20.28 -8.75 0.33
N LEU A 52 -20.00 -9.95 0.84
CA LEU A 52 -18.78 -10.29 1.57
C LEU A 52 -18.17 -11.54 0.97
N CYS A 53 -16.86 -11.51 0.76
CA CYS A 53 -16.10 -12.67 0.33
C CYS A 53 -15.02 -12.97 1.36
N ALA A 54 -14.90 -14.23 1.77
CA ALA A 54 -13.73 -14.72 2.47
C ALA A 54 -12.74 -15.29 1.45
N MET A 55 -11.51 -14.83 1.55
CA MET A 55 -10.45 -15.24 0.65
C MET A 55 -9.31 -15.86 1.45
N ARG A 56 -8.69 -16.90 0.89
CA ARG A 56 -7.49 -17.47 1.49
C ARG A 56 -6.36 -16.46 1.33
N ARG A 57 -5.67 -16.16 2.43
CA ARG A 57 -4.47 -15.35 2.39
C ARG A 57 -3.39 -16.07 1.58
N PRO A 58 -2.78 -15.43 0.56
CA PRO A 58 -1.69 -16.03 -0.18
C PRO A 58 -0.45 -16.18 0.72
N VAL A 59 0.40 -17.11 0.36
CA VAL A 59 1.76 -17.17 0.94
C VAL A 59 2.50 -15.90 0.50
N PRO A 60 3.10 -15.13 1.42
CA PRO A 60 3.87 -13.96 1.05
C PRO A 60 4.97 -14.32 0.06
N ALA A 61 5.15 -13.52 -0.98
CA ALA A 61 6.28 -13.65 -1.89
C ALA A 61 7.57 -13.19 -1.18
N ALA A 62 8.71 -13.72 -1.61
CA ALA A 62 10.00 -13.22 -1.15
C ALA A 62 10.23 -11.78 -1.61
N ILE A 63 10.92 -10.97 -0.80
CA ILE A 63 11.22 -9.57 -1.13
C ILE A 63 12.02 -9.49 -2.42
N GLU A 64 12.98 -10.38 -2.60
CA GLU A 64 13.84 -10.46 -3.77
C GLU A 64 13.03 -10.68 -5.05
N ASP A 65 11.95 -11.48 -4.98
CA ASP A 65 11.10 -11.76 -6.14
C ASP A 65 10.24 -10.56 -6.53
N ILE A 66 9.60 -9.89 -5.56
CA ILE A 66 8.76 -8.72 -5.84
C ILE A 66 9.55 -7.47 -6.19
N CYS A 67 10.83 -7.40 -5.76
CA CYS A 67 11.72 -6.27 -5.98
C CYS A 67 12.70 -6.46 -7.15
N ARG A 68 12.69 -7.62 -7.82
CA ARG A 68 13.67 -7.96 -8.87
C ARG A 68 13.75 -6.89 -9.97
N ASP A 69 12.62 -6.56 -10.56
CA ASP A 69 12.51 -5.59 -11.65
C ASP A 69 11.98 -4.22 -11.18
N ALA A 70 11.77 -4.08 -9.87
CA ALA A 70 11.24 -2.87 -9.28
C ALA A 70 12.27 -1.73 -9.33
N ARG A 71 11.80 -0.53 -9.63
CA ARG A 71 12.58 0.72 -9.67
C ARG A 71 12.21 1.66 -8.54
N ARG A 72 10.95 1.68 -8.15
CA ARG A 72 10.41 2.50 -7.05
C ARG A 72 9.58 1.64 -6.13
N ILE A 73 10.04 1.53 -4.90
CA ILE A 73 9.30 0.82 -3.84
C ILE A 73 9.06 1.74 -2.67
N VAL A 74 8.06 1.44 -1.87
CA VAL A 74 7.83 2.13 -0.60
C VAL A 74 8.03 1.17 0.56
N VAL A 75 8.70 1.62 1.60
CA VAL A 75 8.79 0.96 2.91
C VAL A 75 7.91 1.72 3.89
N ILE A 76 6.95 1.04 4.47
CA ILE A 76 6.05 1.59 5.49
C ILE A 76 6.54 1.10 6.84
N ASP A 77 7.07 2.02 7.66
CA ASP A 77 7.67 1.70 8.95
C ASP A 77 6.77 2.18 10.10
N GLY A 78 6.15 1.24 10.80
CA GLY A 78 5.38 1.47 12.01
C GLY A 78 4.03 2.17 11.83
N VAL A 79 3.48 2.27 10.62
CA VAL A 79 2.18 2.91 10.39
C VAL A 79 1.04 1.98 10.83
N THR A 80 0.35 2.34 11.90
CA THR A 80 -0.69 1.51 12.54
C THR A 80 -2.11 1.84 12.11
N ASP A 81 -2.37 3.05 11.59
CA ASP A 81 -3.71 3.41 11.10
C ASP A 81 -4.02 2.73 9.77
N THR A 82 -5.05 1.89 9.81
CA THR A 82 -5.56 1.15 8.65
C THR A 82 -6.03 2.07 7.52
N THR A 83 -6.48 3.28 7.82
CA THR A 83 -6.90 4.27 6.82
C THR A 83 -5.69 4.76 6.03
N ASN A 84 -4.60 5.08 6.73
CA ASN A 84 -3.36 5.51 6.09
C ASN A 84 -2.75 4.39 5.25
N ILE A 85 -2.70 3.15 5.76
CA ILE A 85 -2.25 1.99 4.97
C ILE A 85 -3.07 1.87 3.67
N GLY A 86 -4.39 1.89 3.76
CA GLY A 86 -5.25 1.81 2.57
C GLY A 86 -5.03 2.93 1.57
N ALA A 87 -4.87 4.18 2.05
CA ALA A 87 -4.63 5.34 1.22
C ALA A 87 -3.24 5.30 0.55
N ILE A 88 -2.21 4.84 1.26
CA ILE A 88 -0.86 4.64 0.70
C ILE A 88 -0.90 3.60 -0.42
N PHE A 89 -1.55 2.44 -0.23
CA PHE A 89 -1.69 1.43 -1.27
C PHE A 89 -2.44 1.96 -2.50
N ARG A 90 -3.46 2.78 -2.28
CA ARG A 90 -4.20 3.41 -3.39
C ARG A 90 -3.32 4.37 -4.17
N SER A 91 -2.54 5.20 -3.49
CA SER A 91 -1.57 6.11 -4.11
C SER A 91 -0.45 5.35 -4.81
N ALA A 92 0.05 4.27 -4.20
CA ALA A 92 1.09 3.42 -4.77
C ALA A 92 0.64 2.81 -6.12
N ALA A 93 -0.58 2.25 -6.17
CA ALA A 93 -1.14 1.73 -7.41
C ALA A 93 -1.37 2.81 -8.48
N ALA A 94 -1.83 4.00 -8.06
CA ALA A 94 -2.14 5.08 -8.99
C ALA A 94 -0.88 5.77 -9.56
N LEU A 95 0.23 5.73 -8.82
CA LEU A 95 1.47 6.45 -9.12
C LEU A 95 2.63 5.52 -9.49
N ASP A 96 2.31 4.29 -9.89
CA ASP A 96 3.24 3.29 -10.45
C ASP A 96 4.40 2.93 -9.49
N ILE A 97 4.07 2.73 -8.22
CA ILE A 97 4.98 2.12 -7.25
C ILE A 97 4.97 0.61 -7.46
N ASP A 98 6.14 0.06 -7.69
CA ASP A 98 6.32 -1.35 -8.09
C ASP A 98 6.04 -2.33 -6.96
N ALA A 99 6.37 -1.97 -5.70
CA ALA A 99 6.13 -2.82 -4.53
C ALA A 99 6.00 -2.01 -3.24
N VAL A 100 5.29 -2.60 -2.27
CA VAL A 100 5.14 -2.06 -0.91
C VAL A 100 5.74 -3.05 0.08
N LEU A 101 6.69 -2.59 0.90
CA LEU A 101 7.24 -3.35 2.01
C LEU A 101 6.73 -2.75 3.32
N LEU A 102 6.39 -3.59 4.29
CA LEU A 102 5.89 -3.14 5.59
C LEU A 102 6.70 -3.78 6.72
N THR A 103 7.10 -2.97 7.71
CA THR A 103 7.63 -3.54 8.95
C THR A 103 6.52 -4.22 9.75
N ARG A 104 6.88 -5.18 10.61
CA ARG A 104 5.92 -5.92 11.44
C ARG A 104 5.17 -5.05 12.47
N THR A 105 5.68 -3.87 12.74
CA THR A 105 5.03 -2.87 13.58
C THR A 105 3.91 -2.12 12.87
N SER A 106 3.84 -2.23 11.55
CA SER A 106 2.77 -1.64 10.74
C SER A 106 1.50 -2.49 10.77
N CYS A 107 0.36 -1.85 10.53
CA CYS A 107 -0.91 -2.55 10.38
C CYS A 107 -0.92 -3.46 9.16
N ASP A 108 -1.62 -4.58 9.28
CA ASP A 108 -1.84 -5.53 8.18
C ASP A 108 -2.63 -4.86 7.03
N PRO A 109 -2.07 -4.81 5.81
CA PRO A 109 -2.75 -4.21 4.67
C PRO A 109 -4.00 -4.98 4.23
N LEU A 110 -4.13 -6.26 4.62
CA LEU A 110 -5.35 -7.03 4.40
C LEU A 110 -6.40 -6.84 5.51
N ASN A 111 -6.17 -5.92 6.46
CA ASN A 111 -7.23 -5.49 7.37
C ASN A 111 -8.40 -4.96 6.54
N ARG A 112 -9.62 -5.36 6.91
CA ARG A 112 -10.83 -5.02 6.17
C ARG A 112 -10.99 -3.52 5.88
N ARG A 113 -10.63 -2.65 6.82
CA ARG A 113 -10.70 -1.20 6.63
C ARG A 113 -9.67 -0.71 5.62
N ALA A 114 -8.43 -1.22 5.70
CA ALA A 114 -7.38 -0.90 4.73
C ALA A 114 -7.76 -1.34 3.31
N VAL A 115 -8.28 -2.56 3.14
CA VAL A 115 -8.81 -3.06 1.86
C VAL A 115 -9.90 -2.14 1.29
N ARG A 116 -10.84 -1.70 2.13
CA ARG A 116 -11.91 -0.78 1.70
C ARG A 116 -11.38 0.59 1.28
N VAL A 117 -10.50 1.18 2.07
CA VAL A 117 -9.91 2.50 1.80
C VAL A 117 -9.03 2.45 0.55
N SER A 118 -8.28 1.37 0.36
CA SER A 118 -7.47 1.17 -0.84
C SER A 118 -8.29 0.99 -2.12
N MET A 119 -9.62 0.82 -2.02
CA MET A 119 -10.49 0.49 -3.16
C MET A 119 -10.03 -0.77 -3.90
N GLY A 120 -9.43 -1.72 -3.18
CA GLY A 120 -8.89 -2.95 -3.74
C GLY A 120 -7.46 -2.85 -4.29
N SER A 121 -6.83 -1.68 -4.27
CA SER A 121 -5.46 -1.48 -4.78
C SER A 121 -4.43 -2.33 -4.04
N VAL A 122 -4.70 -2.74 -2.81
CA VAL A 122 -3.86 -3.69 -2.06
C VAL A 122 -3.70 -5.05 -2.76
N PHE A 123 -4.59 -5.40 -3.68
CA PHE A 123 -4.51 -6.62 -4.49
C PHE A 123 -3.77 -6.41 -5.82
N LEU A 124 -3.52 -5.15 -6.20
CA LEU A 124 -2.86 -4.79 -7.46
C LEU A 124 -1.36 -4.62 -7.29
N VAL A 125 -0.92 -4.04 -6.17
CA VAL A 125 0.50 -3.79 -5.90
C VAL A 125 1.08 -4.95 -5.11
N PRO A 126 2.18 -5.58 -5.57
CA PRO A 126 2.89 -6.60 -4.80
C PRO A 126 3.36 -6.05 -3.46
N TRP A 127 3.25 -6.83 -2.40
CA TRP A 127 3.72 -6.41 -1.09
C TRP A 127 4.26 -7.57 -0.26
N ALA A 128 5.16 -7.27 0.67
CA ALA A 128 5.72 -8.23 1.62
C ALA A 128 6.02 -7.56 2.96
N TRP A 129 6.22 -8.39 3.98
CA TRP A 129 6.75 -7.94 5.26
C TRP A 129 8.27 -7.79 5.17
N LEU A 130 8.80 -6.68 5.67
CA LEU A 130 10.21 -6.42 5.81
C LEU A 130 10.63 -6.78 7.24
N ASP A 131 11.32 -7.91 7.38
CA ASP A 131 11.78 -8.44 8.67
C ASP A 131 13.26 -8.10 8.95
N THR A 132 13.89 -7.36 8.04
CA THR A 132 15.31 -6.97 8.12
C THR A 132 15.43 -5.44 8.16
N PRO A 133 16.57 -4.89 8.64
CA PRO A 133 16.83 -3.46 8.57
C PRO A 133 16.76 -2.94 7.14
N ILE A 134 16.38 -1.66 6.97
CA ILE A 134 16.21 -1.05 5.64
C ILE A 134 17.49 -1.11 4.79
N GLN A 135 18.65 -1.14 5.41
CA GLN A 135 19.95 -1.28 4.72
C GLN A 135 20.07 -2.57 3.92
N SER A 136 19.33 -3.63 4.30
CA SER A 136 19.32 -4.88 3.53
C SER A 136 18.85 -4.68 2.09
N LEU A 137 18.08 -3.62 1.82
CA LEU A 137 17.63 -3.25 0.48
C LEU A 137 18.77 -2.80 -0.43
N ASN A 138 19.88 -2.31 0.14
CA ASN A 138 21.09 -1.99 -0.63
C ASN A 138 21.65 -3.26 -1.29
N GLY A 139 21.54 -4.43 -0.64
CA GLY A 139 21.98 -5.73 -1.17
C GLY A 139 21.25 -6.17 -2.43
N ILE A 140 20.02 -5.66 -2.67
CA ILE A 140 19.22 -5.90 -3.87
C ILE A 140 19.17 -4.68 -4.80
N GLY A 141 20.07 -3.71 -4.56
CA GLY A 141 20.37 -2.60 -5.44
C GLY A 141 19.57 -1.32 -5.22
N PHE A 142 18.76 -1.22 -4.15
CA PHE A 142 18.04 0.02 -3.82
C PHE A 142 18.91 0.98 -3.02
N ARG A 143 18.79 2.26 -3.34
CA ARG A 143 19.10 3.34 -2.41
C ARG A 143 17.87 3.66 -1.57
N THR A 144 18.07 4.02 -0.32
CA THR A 144 17.00 4.30 0.64
C THR A 144 16.85 5.78 0.87
N ALA A 145 15.62 6.30 0.78
CA ALA A 145 15.27 7.69 1.01
C ALA A 145 14.30 7.78 2.19
N ALA A 146 14.80 8.11 3.37
CA ALA A 146 14.00 8.30 4.59
C ALA A 146 13.27 9.65 4.54
N MET A 147 11.94 9.61 4.56
CA MET A 147 11.11 10.83 4.59
C MET A 147 11.09 11.38 6.02
N ALA A 148 11.97 12.32 6.30
CA ALA A 148 12.10 12.92 7.63
C ALA A 148 12.62 14.35 7.57
N LEU A 149 12.22 15.16 8.57
CA LEU A 149 12.72 16.52 8.74
C LEU A 149 13.90 16.51 9.72
N THR A 150 15.10 16.76 9.19
CA THR A 150 16.33 16.90 9.97
C THR A 150 17.18 18.02 9.39
N ASP A 151 18.18 18.50 10.11
CA ASP A 151 19.12 19.54 9.64
C ASP A 151 19.88 19.12 8.37
N LYS A 152 20.02 17.81 8.14
CA LYS A 152 20.75 17.25 6.99
C LYS A 152 19.83 16.81 5.86
N SER A 153 18.52 16.98 5.98
CA SER A 153 17.57 16.51 4.96
C SER A 153 17.66 17.38 3.70
N ILE A 154 17.74 16.71 2.56
CA ILE A 154 17.66 17.33 1.23
C ILE A 154 16.20 17.52 0.80
N PRO A 155 15.87 18.53 -0.01
CA PRO A 155 14.53 18.70 -0.53
C PRO A 155 14.17 17.58 -1.51
N ILE A 156 12.90 17.22 -1.57
CA ILE A 156 12.40 16.09 -2.36
C ILE A 156 12.58 16.26 -3.88
N ASP A 157 12.72 17.48 -4.34
CA ASP A 157 12.99 17.85 -5.74
C ASP A 157 14.50 17.85 -6.09
N ASN A 158 15.36 17.41 -5.16
CA ASN A 158 16.79 17.31 -5.44
C ASN A 158 17.03 16.33 -6.61
N PRO A 159 17.74 16.77 -7.68
CA PRO A 159 17.92 15.97 -8.89
C PRO A 159 18.56 14.60 -8.67
N ILE A 160 19.39 14.43 -7.62
CA ILE A 160 20.04 13.16 -7.32
C ILE A 160 19.04 12.01 -7.13
N LEU A 161 17.88 12.30 -6.51
CA LEU A 161 16.85 11.30 -6.23
C LEU A 161 16.21 10.77 -7.53
N ALA A 162 16.05 11.62 -8.54
CA ALA A 162 15.51 11.25 -9.84
C ALA A 162 16.48 10.39 -10.66
N THR A 163 17.80 10.52 -10.41
CA THR A 163 18.83 9.77 -11.13
C THR A 163 19.04 8.37 -10.56
N GLU A 164 18.57 8.08 -9.36
CA GLU A 164 18.69 6.75 -8.76
C GLU A 164 17.89 5.71 -9.57
N PRO A 165 18.56 4.65 -10.07
CA PRO A 165 17.88 3.62 -10.85
C PRO A 165 16.86 2.85 -10.02
N LYS A 166 17.18 2.57 -8.74
CA LYS A 166 16.31 1.90 -7.77
C LYS A 166 16.26 2.70 -6.47
N LEU A 167 15.07 3.15 -6.08
CA LEU A 167 14.87 3.96 -4.88
C LEU A 167 13.77 3.37 -4.01
N ALA A 168 14.09 3.14 -2.72
CA ALA A 168 13.15 2.75 -1.67
C ALA A 168 12.77 3.99 -0.84
N ILE A 169 11.52 4.40 -0.92
CA ILE A 169 10.97 5.55 -0.19
C ILE A 169 10.50 5.05 1.17
N VAL A 170 11.12 5.50 2.26
CA VAL A 170 10.81 5.04 3.62
C VAL A 170 9.91 6.05 4.31
N MET A 171 8.69 5.61 4.67
CA MET A 171 7.65 6.41 5.31
C MET A 171 7.45 5.96 6.76
N GLY A 172 7.50 6.88 7.70
CA GLY A 172 7.33 6.63 9.13
C GLY A 172 5.93 6.86 9.64
N THR A 173 5.77 6.76 10.97
CA THR A 173 4.50 6.97 11.68
C THR A 173 4.07 8.43 11.65
N GLU A 174 2.78 8.68 11.94
CA GLU A 174 2.29 10.01 12.29
C GLU A 174 2.70 10.34 13.74
N GLY A 175 3.26 11.52 13.95
CA GLY A 175 3.74 11.99 15.24
C GLY A 175 5.24 11.79 15.42
N ASP A 176 5.69 10.59 15.74
CA ASP A 176 7.11 10.31 16.01
C ASP A 176 7.98 10.21 14.75
N GLY A 177 7.35 10.02 13.58
CA GLY A 177 8.05 9.86 12.31
C GLY A 177 8.83 8.53 12.21
N LEU A 178 9.99 8.58 11.60
CA LEU A 178 10.92 7.45 11.51
C LEU A 178 11.84 7.41 12.74
N ALA A 179 12.17 6.20 13.20
CA ALA A 179 13.15 6.01 14.25
C ALA A 179 14.51 6.62 13.87
N HIS A 180 15.22 7.16 14.87
CA HIS A 180 16.56 7.73 14.64
C HIS A 180 17.52 6.75 13.97
N GLU A 181 17.41 5.48 14.33
CA GLU A 181 18.22 4.41 13.74
C GLU A 181 17.89 4.23 12.25
N THR A 182 16.62 4.21 11.87
CA THR A 182 16.17 4.13 10.47
C THR A 182 16.70 5.32 9.67
N ILE A 183 16.62 6.55 10.23
CA ILE A 183 17.13 7.76 9.59
C ILE A 183 18.65 7.70 9.40
N ALA A 184 19.38 7.24 10.43
CA ALA A 184 20.84 7.14 10.39
C ALA A 184 21.35 6.09 9.38
N GLN A 185 20.54 5.09 9.09
CA GLN A 185 20.85 4.00 8.17
C GLN A 185 20.48 4.29 6.71
N ALA A 186 19.66 5.32 6.46
CA ALA A 186 19.22 5.67 5.12
C ALA A 186 20.35 6.32 4.30
N ASP A 187 20.38 6.04 2.98
CA ASP A 187 21.31 6.69 2.06
C ASP A 187 21.00 8.19 1.89
N TYR A 188 19.71 8.53 1.92
CA TYR A 188 19.22 9.91 1.84
C TYR A 188 18.20 10.17 2.93
N VAL A 189 18.27 11.36 3.53
CA VAL A 189 17.19 11.90 4.36
C VAL A 189 16.51 13.00 3.55
N VAL A 190 15.21 12.87 3.32
CA VAL A 190 14.46 13.68 2.36
C VAL A 190 13.30 14.38 3.06
N ARG A 191 13.16 15.70 2.79
CA ARG A 191 12.02 16.48 3.28
C ARG A 191 11.16 16.99 2.14
N ILE A 192 9.87 17.10 2.39
CA ILE A 192 8.96 17.89 1.58
C ILE A 192 9.01 19.33 2.11
N PRO A 193 9.43 20.32 1.30
CA PRO A 193 9.43 21.71 1.74
C PRO A 193 8.00 22.16 2.11
N MET A 194 7.82 22.69 3.31
CA MET A 194 6.53 23.15 3.83
C MET A 194 6.51 24.69 3.94
N ALA A 195 5.33 25.27 3.88
CA ALA A 195 5.07 26.68 4.14
C ALA A 195 4.40 26.90 5.50
N HIS A 196 4.35 28.15 5.98
CA HIS A 196 3.59 28.57 7.16
C HIS A 196 3.94 27.84 8.46
N ASN A 197 5.18 27.41 8.63
CA ASN A 197 5.65 26.64 9.80
C ASN A 197 4.85 25.34 10.06
N VAL A 198 4.35 24.73 8.99
CA VAL A 198 3.80 23.38 9.05
C VAL A 198 4.96 22.39 8.99
N ASP A 199 5.08 21.51 9.99
CA ASP A 199 6.22 20.59 10.11
C ASP A 199 6.02 19.28 9.37
N SER A 200 4.77 18.84 9.20
CA SER A 200 4.46 17.54 8.58
C SER A 200 3.11 17.53 7.85
N LEU A 201 2.96 16.56 6.94
CA LEU A 201 1.69 16.16 6.34
C LEU A 201 1.26 14.81 6.96
N ASN A 202 -0.04 14.52 6.87
CA ASN A 202 -0.51 13.15 7.06
C ASN A 202 0.34 12.19 6.19
N VAL A 203 0.70 11.03 6.73
CA VAL A 203 1.63 10.09 6.07
C VAL A 203 1.15 9.64 4.69
N ALA A 204 -0.16 9.46 4.49
CA ALA A 204 -0.69 9.08 3.18
C ALA A 204 -0.62 10.23 2.16
N ALA A 205 -0.81 11.49 2.62
CA ALA A 205 -0.62 12.67 1.77
C ALA A 205 0.85 12.85 1.40
N ALA A 206 1.76 12.73 2.39
CA ALA A 206 3.20 12.77 2.15
C ALA A 206 3.65 11.69 1.18
N ALA A 207 3.11 10.46 1.31
CA ALA A 207 3.38 9.36 0.40
C ALA A 207 2.96 9.69 -1.04
N ALA A 208 1.76 10.23 -1.25
CA ALA A 208 1.29 10.60 -2.58
C ALA A 208 2.19 11.66 -3.25
N VAL A 209 2.62 12.67 -2.48
CA VAL A 209 3.58 13.69 -2.96
C VAL A 209 4.92 13.05 -3.29
N ALA A 210 5.43 12.17 -2.42
CA ALA A 210 6.70 11.49 -2.63
C ALA A 210 6.66 10.59 -3.86
N PHE A 211 5.62 9.80 -4.06
CA PHE A 211 5.47 8.92 -5.21
C PHE A 211 5.41 9.70 -6.52
N TRP A 212 4.66 10.80 -6.53
CA TRP A 212 4.59 11.68 -7.70
C TRP A 212 5.93 12.31 -8.05
N GLN A 213 6.63 12.86 -7.05
CA GLN A 213 7.88 13.60 -7.27
C GLN A 213 9.05 12.66 -7.59
N LEU A 214 9.13 11.50 -6.94
CA LEU A 214 10.26 10.57 -7.05
C LEU A 214 10.06 9.48 -8.11
N ARG A 215 9.03 9.60 -8.97
CA ARG A 215 8.84 8.67 -10.09
C ARG A 215 10.05 8.68 -11.01
N PRO A 216 10.36 7.55 -11.69
CA PRO A 216 11.46 7.49 -12.63
C PRO A 216 11.32 8.52 -13.75
N ALA A 217 12.43 9.15 -14.15
CA ALA A 217 12.45 10.06 -15.30
C ALA A 217 11.95 9.32 -16.56
N GLY A 218 11.05 9.94 -17.33
CA GLY A 218 10.51 9.39 -18.57
C GLY A 218 9.18 8.64 -18.47
N LEU A 219 8.66 8.40 -17.27
CA LEU A 219 7.27 7.95 -17.09
C LEU A 219 6.33 9.16 -17.02
N HIS A 220 6.08 9.78 -18.17
CA HIS A 220 4.82 10.53 -18.34
C HIS A 220 3.70 9.47 -18.36
N ALA A 221 2.62 9.73 -17.63
CA ALA A 221 1.43 8.88 -17.62
C ALA A 221 1.10 8.48 -19.06
N THR A 222 1.36 7.24 -19.42
CA THR A 222 0.79 6.68 -20.65
C THR A 222 -0.71 6.66 -20.42
N ASP A 223 -1.45 7.35 -21.28
CA ASP A 223 -2.91 7.33 -21.34
C ASP A 223 -3.40 5.90 -21.08
N GLY A 224 -4.31 5.78 -20.10
CA GLY A 224 -4.86 4.59 -19.48
C GLY A 224 -5.22 3.41 -20.38
N THR A 225 -4.21 2.74 -20.90
CA THR A 225 -4.33 1.47 -21.62
C THR A 225 -3.31 0.47 -21.03
N ARG A 226 -3.70 -0.09 -19.88
CA ARG A 226 -3.23 -1.41 -19.42
C ARG A 226 -4.41 -2.19 -18.86
#